data_9f157d545038a0f928df115482a1ce26
#
_entry.id   9f157d545038a0f928df115482a1ce26
#
_cell.length_a   1.000
_cell.length_b   1.000
_cell.length_c   1.000
_cell.angle_alpha   90.00
_cell.angle_beta   90.00
_cell.angle_gamma   90.00
#
_symmetry.space_group_name_H-M   'P 1'
#
loop_
_entity.id
_entity.type
_entity.pdbx_description
1 polymer ?
#
loop_
_entity_poly.entity_id
_entity_poly.type
_entity_poly.pdbx_seq_one_letter_code
_entity_poly.pdbx_strand_id
1 'polypeptide(L)'
;LMTMGQDPALANIQALPNIELRLFNPWKQRNLGARAGEMIAEMERLNSRMHDKLIIVDGRATVLGGRNIGDHYFGLNENYNFHDLDVLAIGALAADANGMFDEFWNSEWLASAEQLTTEPDPEKARQGWVRLQLRNRDARELESFPVDPKNWGSEWAMLEPALRPGTGYLVYDDVASGEIGQGMLGTMFAFFEQAQEELLITNAYIIPGEPGMDMLQRLGERGVDIRILTNSLASHDVPAVNSHYEPWRQRIIQTGTHLYEMRADAEIQSIVDVPPVSGKFVGLHTKAAVADGRYVFIGSMNLDPRSAAINTEMGAIIDSPMLAADLRDVMLRDMSGENAWQVTLDDRSHLQWTNADETVTSQPKRGFLQSIMNVVFKVVPREQF
;
A
#
# COMPACT_ATOMS: atom_id res chain seq x y z
N LEU A 1 -9.63 11.48 10.62
CA LEU A 1 -9.24 10.93 11.95
C LEU A 1 -7.73 11.01 12.19
N MET A 2 -6.90 10.66 11.20
CA MET A 2 -5.43 10.63 11.35
C MET A 2 -4.80 11.98 11.74
N THR A 3 -5.39 13.10 11.34
CA THR A 3 -4.92 14.45 11.71
C THR A 3 -5.58 15.03 12.97
N MET A 4 -6.44 14.27 13.67
CA MET A 4 -7.05 14.73 14.91
C MET A 4 -6.00 14.97 15.99
N GLY A 5 -6.01 16.19 16.55
CA GLY A 5 -5.03 16.59 17.56
C GLY A 5 -3.64 16.95 17.01
N GLN A 6 -3.42 16.87 15.69
CA GLN A 6 -2.16 17.25 15.04
C GLN A 6 -2.15 18.68 14.50
N ASP A 7 -3.23 19.45 14.72
CA ASP A 7 -3.35 20.82 14.20
C ASP A 7 -2.13 21.71 14.53
N PRO A 8 -1.54 21.68 15.74
CA PRO A 8 -0.34 22.45 16.02
C PRO A 8 0.89 22.00 15.22
N ALA A 9 1.02 20.70 14.94
CA ALA A 9 2.14 20.18 14.14
C ALA A 9 1.98 20.58 12.66
N LEU A 10 0.76 20.49 12.12
CA LEU A 10 0.45 20.92 10.77
C LEU A 10 0.68 22.42 10.59
N ALA A 11 0.22 23.25 11.55
CA ALA A 11 0.47 24.70 11.56
C ALA A 11 1.97 25.01 11.58
N ASN A 12 2.77 24.28 12.34
CA ASN A 12 4.22 24.46 12.41
C ASN A 12 4.92 24.07 11.10
N ILE A 13 4.46 23.05 10.40
CA ILE A 13 4.97 22.68 9.07
C ILE A 13 4.62 23.77 8.06
N GLN A 14 3.37 24.21 8.05
CA GLN A 14 2.90 25.29 7.15
C GLN A 14 3.63 26.63 7.38
N ALA A 15 4.13 26.88 8.59
CA ALA A 15 4.90 28.09 8.90
C ALA A 15 6.28 28.14 8.23
N LEU A 16 6.76 27.04 7.65
CA LEU A 16 8.02 27.00 6.93
C LEU A 16 7.84 27.64 5.54
N PRO A 17 8.70 28.62 5.16
CA PRO A 17 8.45 29.48 3.99
C PRO A 17 8.51 28.77 2.62
N ASN A 18 9.04 27.56 2.59
CA ASN A 18 9.20 26.73 1.39
C ASN A 18 8.29 25.50 1.39
N ILE A 19 7.27 25.47 2.25
CA ILE A 19 6.31 24.37 2.35
C ILE A 19 4.89 24.93 2.22
N GLU A 20 4.12 24.39 1.30
CA GLU A 20 2.68 24.56 1.22
C GLU A 20 2.01 23.22 1.57
N LEU A 21 1.05 23.25 2.50
CA LEU A 21 0.36 22.07 3.00
C LEU A 21 -1.13 22.18 2.73
N ARG A 22 -1.71 21.16 2.10
CA ARG A 22 -3.14 20.98 1.93
C ARG A 22 -3.60 19.66 2.50
N LEU A 23 -4.82 19.63 3.05
CA LEU A 23 -5.43 18.44 3.61
C LEU A 23 -6.59 18.01 2.72
N PHE A 24 -6.57 16.73 2.34
CA PHE A 24 -7.65 16.12 1.57
C PHE A 24 -8.83 15.78 2.51
N ASN A 25 -10.02 16.19 2.10
CA ASN A 25 -11.28 15.87 2.77
C ASN A 25 -11.23 16.05 4.29
N PRO A 26 -10.81 17.22 4.79
CA PRO A 26 -10.70 17.46 6.22
C PRO A 26 -12.06 17.63 6.88
N TRP A 27 -12.13 17.38 8.17
CA TRP A 27 -13.26 17.82 8.97
C TRP A 27 -13.37 19.35 8.92
N LYS A 28 -14.51 19.87 8.52
CA LYS A 28 -14.79 21.30 8.49
C LYS A 28 -14.88 21.87 9.91
N GLN A 29 -15.42 21.06 10.83
CA GLN A 29 -15.56 21.43 12.24
C GLN A 29 -14.38 20.92 13.06
N ARG A 30 -13.71 21.81 13.78
CA ARG A 30 -12.52 21.45 14.59
C ARG A 30 -12.85 21.20 16.07
N ASN A 31 -14.03 21.60 16.56
CA ASN A 31 -14.44 21.32 17.94
C ASN A 31 -15.25 20.00 18.03
N LEU A 32 -15.12 19.28 19.15
CA LEU A 32 -15.71 17.95 19.34
C LEU A 32 -17.23 17.91 19.24
N GLY A 33 -17.93 18.94 19.72
CA GLY A 33 -19.40 18.99 19.72
C GLY A 33 -19.97 19.15 18.29
N ALA A 34 -19.38 20.03 17.49
CA ALA A 34 -19.82 20.28 16.13
C ALA A 34 -19.45 19.12 15.18
N ARG A 35 -18.36 18.37 15.47
CA ARG A 35 -18.00 17.16 14.74
C ARG A 35 -19.06 16.07 14.79
N ALA A 36 -19.76 15.93 15.92
CA ALA A 36 -20.85 14.95 16.03
C ALA A 36 -21.98 15.25 15.02
N GLY A 37 -22.31 16.53 14.82
CA GLY A 37 -23.27 16.94 13.81
C GLY A 37 -22.78 16.72 12.38
N GLU A 38 -21.54 17.07 12.10
CA GLU A 38 -20.90 16.83 10.79
C GLU A 38 -20.81 15.34 10.47
N MET A 39 -20.46 14.50 11.45
CA MET A 39 -20.41 13.06 11.30
C MET A 39 -21.76 12.46 10.88
N ILE A 40 -22.87 12.94 11.46
CA ILE A 40 -24.21 12.46 11.12
C ILE A 40 -24.63 12.95 9.73
N ALA A 41 -24.31 14.20 9.40
CA ALA A 41 -24.74 14.83 8.15
C ALA A 41 -23.88 14.45 6.93
N GLU A 42 -22.58 14.19 7.12
CA GLU A 42 -21.62 14.00 6.03
C GLU A 42 -20.77 12.71 6.21
N MET A 43 -21.35 11.66 6.80
CA MET A 43 -20.63 10.43 7.15
C MET A 43 -20.03 9.75 5.92
N GLU A 44 -20.74 9.72 4.80
CA GLU A 44 -20.27 9.15 3.53
C GLU A 44 -19.04 9.91 3.02
N ARG A 45 -19.11 11.23 2.90
CA ARG A 45 -17.96 12.07 2.55
C ARG A 45 -16.79 11.84 3.51
N LEU A 46 -17.02 11.91 4.81
CA LEU A 46 -15.99 11.78 5.84
C LEU A 46 -15.31 10.40 5.87
N ASN A 47 -15.91 9.38 5.27
CA ASN A 47 -15.31 8.06 5.16
C ASN A 47 -14.25 7.97 4.06
N SER A 48 -14.37 8.78 3.01
CA SER A 48 -13.44 8.80 1.89
C SER A 48 -12.06 9.37 2.26
N ARG A 49 -11.00 8.71 1.78
CA ARG A 49 -9.61 9.08 2.05
C ARG A 49 -8.81 9.07 0.76
N MET A 50 -7.88 10.01 0.66
CA MET A 50 -6.83 9.93 -0.35
C MET A 50 -5.85 8.84 0.07
N HIS A 51 -5.76 7.81 -0.76
CA HIS A 51 -4.85 6.69 -0.52
C HIS A 51 -3.70 6.65 -1.53
N ASP A 52 -3.59 7.70 -2.33
CA ASP A 52 -2.54 7.91 -3.32
C ASP A 52 -1.19 8.19 -2.65
N LYS A 53 -0.13 7.63 -3.17
CA LYS A 53 1.22 7.76 -2.63
C LYS A 53 2.19 8.01 -3.77
N LEU A 54 2.64 9.26 -3.89
CA LEU A 54 3.63 9.63 -4.88
C LEU A 54 4.52 10.77 -4.38
N ILE A 55 5.73 10.80 -4.88
CA ILE A 55 6.69 11.90 -4.74
C ILE A 55 7.07 12.33 -6.15
N ILE A 56 7.00 13.61 -6.43
CA ILE A 56 7.40 14.19 -7.72
C ILE A 56 8.55 15.15 -7.49
N VAL A 57 9.56 15.06 -8.33
CA VAL A 57 10.74 15.92 -8.27
C VAL A 57 10.84 16.69 -9.57
N ASP A 58 10.66 18.01 -9.48
CA ASP A 58 10.78 18.97 -10.59
C ASP A 58 9.95 18.62 -11.85
N GLY A 59 8.88 17.84 -11.70
CA GLY A 59 8.07 17.31 -12.82
C GLY A 59 8.83 16.38 -13.76
N ARG A 60 9.99 15.86 -13.35
CA ARG A 60 10.90 15.04 -14.18
C ARG A 60 11.06 13.61 -13.71
N ALA A 61 10.94 13.40 -12.41
CA ALA A 61 11.00 12.08 -11.80
C ALA A 61 9.84 11.92 -10.84
N THR A 62 9.35 10.69 -10.70
CA THR A 62 8.33 10.33 -9.73
C THR A 62 8.67 9.00 -9.08
N VAL A 63 8.36 8.89 -7.78
CA VAL A 63 8.29 7.61 -7.07
C VAL A 63 6.86 7.41 -6.66
N LEU A 64 6.28 6.28 -7.01
CA LEU A 64 4.90 5.93 -6.66
C LEU A 64 4.77 4.44 -6.30
N GLY A 65 3.79 4.11 -5.48
CA GLY A 65 3.58 2.73 -5.03
C GLY A 65 2.65 2.61 -3.84
N GLY A 66 2.93 1.61 -2.98
CA GLY A 66 2.13 1.34 -1.78
C GLY A 66 2.59 2.08 -0.53
N ARG A 67 3.82 2.58 -0.50
CA ARG A 67 4.53 3.03 0.70
C ARG A 67 3.98 4.34 1.26
N ASN A 68 3.57 4.31 2.53
CA ASN A 68 3.29 5.53 3.28
C ASN A 68 4.57 6.12 3.90
N ILE A 69 4.52 7.38 4.32
CA ILE A 69 5.59 8.00 5.10
C ILE A 69 5.37 7.64 6.57
N GLY A 70 6.17 6.73 7.09
CA GLY A 70 6.11 6.27 8.48
C GLY A 70 7.15 5.18 8.76
N ASP A 71 7.61 5.06 10.00
CA ASP A 71 8.72 4.21 10.42
C ASP A 71 8.58 2.74 9.97
N HIS A 72 7.36 2.19 10.01
CA HIS A 72 7.06 0.83 9.58
C HIS A 72 7.35 0.55 8.09
N TYR A 73 7.32 1.60 7.25
CA TYR A 73 7.53 1.48 5.81
C TYR A 73 8.99 1.65 5.40
N PHE A 74 9.82 2.13 6.33
CA PHE A 74 11.25 2.38 6.10
C PHE A 74 12.16 1.47 6.92
N GLY A 75 11.62 0.39 7.48
CA GLY A 75 12.41 -0.59 8.23
C GLY A 75 12.90 -0.09 9.59
N LEU A 76 12.28 0.95 10.15
CA LEU A 76 12.73 1.68 11.34
C LEU A 76 11.94 1.32 12.60
N ASN A 77 11.02 0.37 12.55
CA ASN A 77 10.17 0.04 13.69
C ASN A 77 10.53 -1.31 14.33
N GLU A 78 10.72 -1.34 15.64
CA GLU A 78 11.07 -2.55 16.40
C GLU A 78 9.89 -3.55 16.59
N ASN A 79 8.65 -3.14 16.30
CA ASN A 79 7.52 -4.06 16.44
C ASN A 79 7.27 -4.84 15.14
N TYR A 80 7.18 -4.13 14.00
CA TYR A 80 7.06 -4.76 12.68
C TYR A 80 7.40 -3.75 11.58
N ASN A 81 7.83 -4.26 10.44
CA ASN A 81 8.04 -3.44 9.26
C ASN A 81 7.32 -4.05 8.05
N PHE A 82 6.98 -3.22 7.08
CA PHE A 82 6.27 -3.64 5.88
C PHE A 82 7.22 -3.91 4.73
N HIS A 83 7.04 -5.06 4.08
CA HIS A 83 7.53 -5.28 2.74
C HIS A 83 6.59 -4.58 1.75
N ASP A 84 7.11 -3.56 1.08
CA ASP A 84 6.37 -2.75 0.11
C ASP A 84 7.23 -2.48 -1.12
N LEU A 85 6.59 -2.23 -2.26
CA LEU A 85 7.24 -1.94 -3.53
C LEU A 85 6.77 -0.60 -4.08
N ASP A 86 7.74 0.16 -4.60
CA ASP A 86 7.52 1.41 -5.31
C ASP A 86 8.30 1.39 -6.63
N VAL A 87 7.86 2.15 -7.61
CA VAL A 87 8.58 2.35 -8.86
C VAL A 87 9.09 3.78 -8.96
N LEU A 88 10.38 3.91 -9.30
CA LEU A 88 10.97 5.17 -9.75
C LEU A 88 10.81 5.28 -11.25
N ALA A 89 10.18 6.34 -11.70
CA ALA A 89 10.00 6.62 -13.12
C ALA A 89 10.48 8.02 -13.51
N ILE A 90 10.96 8.13 -14.75
CA ILE A 90 11.32 9.37 -15.40
C ILE A 90 10.61 9.49 -16.74
N GLY A 91 10.51 10.70 -17.29
CA GLY A 91 9.90 10.93 -18.60
C GLY A 91 8.38 11.03 -18.54
N ALA A 92 7.66 10.36 -19.47
CA ALA A 92 6.22 10.53 -19.66
C ALA A 92 5.42 10.24 -18.38
N LEU A 93 5.73 9.15 -17.67
CA LEU A 93 5.03 8.78 -16.44
C LEU A 93 5.20 9.84 -15.33
N ALA A 94 6.36 10.51 -15.25
CA ALA A 94 6.56 11.61 -14.31
C ALA A 94 5.73 12.85 -14.71
N ALA A 95 5.54 13.11 -16.00
CA ALA A 95 4.68 14.20 -16.48
C ALA A 95 3.20 13.90 -16.17
N ASP A 96 2.74 12.65 -16.36
CA ASP A 96 1.38 12.23 -15.99
C ASP A 96 1.15 12.37 -14.48
N ALA A 97 2.12 11.97 -13.66
CA ALA A 97 2.06 12.11 -12.21
C ALA A 97 1.96 13.59 -11.79
N ASN A 98 2.67 14.49 -12.46
CA ASN A 98 2.55 15.92 -12.20
C ASN A 98 1.15 16.45 -12.56
N GLY A 99 0.59 16.02 -13.68
CA GLY A 99 -0.79 16.36 -14.08
C GLY A 99 -1.83 15.90 -13.03
N MET A 100 -1.74 14.65 -12.58
CA MET A 100 -2.57 14.14 -11.50
C MET A 100 -2.42 14.96 -10.21
N PHE A 101 -1.18 15.26 -9.80
CA PHE A 101 -0.93 16.06 -8.61
C PHE A 101 -1.61 17.43 -8.70
N ASP A 102 -1.48 18.11 -9.85
CA ASP A 102 -2.08 19.45 -10.07
C ASP A 102 -3.62 19.36 -10.04
N GLU A 103 -4.20 18.29 -10.57
CA GLU A 103 -5.65 18.06 -10.51
C GLU A 103 -6.13 17.91 -9.07
N PHE A 104 -5.49 17.02 -8.27
CA PHE A 104 -5.82 16.85 -6.86
C PHE A 104 -5.58 18.12 -6.07
N TRP A 105 -4.43 18.79 -6.27
CA TRP A 105 -4.05 20.01 -5.57
C TRP A 105 -5.05 21.13 -5.73
N ASN A 106 -5.68 21.25 -6.90
CA ASN A 106 -6.64 22.29 -7.23
C ASN A 106 -8.11 21.83 -7.03
N SER A 107 -8.35 20.62 -6.59
CA SER A 107 -9.69 20.09 -6.38
C SER A 107 -10.40 20.69 -5.17
N GLU A 108 -11.73 20.64 -5.16
CA GLU A 108 -12.57 21.08 -4.02
C GLU A 108 -12.41 20.18 -2.77
N TRP A 109 -11.78 19.01 -2.93
CA TRP A 109 -11.51 18.08 -1.84
C TRP A 109 -10.37 18.54 -0.92
N LEU A 110 -9.51 19.44 -1.39
CA LEU A 110 -8.39 19.95 -0.60
C LEU A 110 -8.68 21.31 0.05
N ALA A 111 -8.29 21.41 1.30
CA ALA A 111 -8.28 22.68 2.02
C ALA A 111 -6.85 23.04 2.45
N SER A 112 -6.49 24.32 2.35
CA SER A 112 -5.22 24.80 2.89
C SER A 112 -5.15 24.57 4.40
N ALA A 113 -3.99 24.15 4.89
CA ALA A 113 -3.76 24.00 6.32
C ALA A 113 -4.00 25.31 7.09
N GLU A 114 -3.76 26.47 6.49
CA GLU A 114 -4.04 27.79 7.07
C GLU A 114 -5.51 27.99 7.43
N GLN A 115 -6.42 27.42 6.65
CA GLN A 115 -7.87 27.52 6.89
C GLN A 115 -8.36 26.61 8.01
N LEU A 116 -7.58 25.60 8.36
CA LEU A 116 -8.01 24.51 9.24
C LEU A 116 -7.30 24.51 10.59
N THR A 117 -6.11 25.09 10.67
CA THR A 117 -5.26 25.05 11.85
C THR A 117 -5.33 26.37 12.64
N THR A 118 -4.88 26.35 13.89
CA THR A 118 -4.63 27.56 14.67
C THR A 118 -3.51 28.38 14.03
N GLU A 119 -3.44 29.69 14.30
CA GLU A 119 -2.33 30.51 13.82
C GLU A 119 -0.97 29.87 14.17
N PRO A 120 -0.08 29.75 13.17
CA PRO A 120 1.24 29.15 13.41
C PRO A 120 2.06 30.07 14.33
N ASP A 121 2.81 29.44 15.21
CA ASP A 121 3.78 30.12 16.05
C ASP A 121 5.20 29.82 15.47
N PRO A 122 5.80 30.75 14.70
CA PRO A 122 7.06 30.51 14.02
C PRO A 122 8.22 30.15 14.98
N GLU A 123 8.20 30.69 16.21
CA GLU A 123 9.22 30.37 17.17
C GLU A 123 9.06 28.95 17.72
N LYS A 124 7.84 28.52 18.02
CA LYS A 124 7.56 27.11 18.40
C LYS A 124 7.87 26.15 17.25
N ALA A 125 7.56 26.54 16.01
CA ALA A 125 7.91 25.78 14.82
C ALA A 125 9.42 25.56 14.73
N ARG A 126 10.21 26.64 14.83
CA ARG A 126 11.66 26.59 14.83
C ARG A 126 12.23 25.74 15.97
N GLN A 127 11.74 25.94 17.18
CA GLN A 127 12.16 25.13 18.33
C GLN A 127 11.78 23.66 18.19
N GLY A 128 10.61 23.37 17.62
CA GLY A 128 10.16 22.02 17.29
C GLY A 128 11.10 21.33 16.30
N TRP A 129 11.48 22.05 15.25
CA TRP A 129 12.43 21.58 14.23
C TRP A 129 13.81 21.27 14.84
N VAL A 130 14.36 22.19 15.63
CA VAL A 130 15.65 21.97 16.32
C VAL A 130 15.58 20.74 17.23
N ARG A 131 14.51 20.58 18.02
CA ARG A 131 14.33 19.40 18.87
C ARG A 131 14.28 18.11 18.06
N LEU A 132 13.58 18.13 16.92
CA LEU A 132 13.50 16.98 16.01
C LEU A 132 14.88 16.61 15.45
N GLN A 133 15.64 17.59 14.98
CA GLN A 133 17.01 17.36 14.48
C GLN A 133 17.92 16.77 15.54
N LEU A 134 17.88 17.32 16.78
CA LEU A 134 18.68 16.82 17.91
C LEU A 134 18.29 15.38 18.27
N ARG A 135 16.99 15.08 18.30
CA ARG A 135 16.50 13.72 18.56
C ARG A 135 16.98 12.74 17.47
N ASN A 136 16.82 13.13 16.20
CA ASN A 136 17.19 12.26 15.09
C ASN A 136 18.69 12.03 14.98
N ARG A 137 19.53 13.01 15.32
CA ARG A 137 20.98 12.86 15.32
C ARG A 137 21.47 11.72 16.23
N ASP A 138 20.80 11.53 17.37
CA ASP A 138 21.20 10.58 18.38
C ASP A 138 20.26 9.33 18.38
N ALA A 139 19.38 9.23 17.38
CA ALA A 139 18.43 8.13 17.25
C ALA A 139 19.13 6.87 16.73
N ARG A 140 19.13 5.80 17.52
CA ARG A 140 19.75 4.52 17.21
C ARG A 140 19.16 3.90 15.93
N GLU A 141 17.87 4.01 15.78
CA GLU A 141 17.11 3.50 14.63
C GLU A 141 17.51 4.15 13.30
N LEU A 142 18.15 5.33 13.34
CA LEU A 142 18.64 6.04 12.15
C LEU A 142 20.13 5.83 11.88
N GLU A 143 20.84 5.00 12.64
CA GLU A 143 22.29 4.82 12.53
C GLU A 143 22.74 4.43 11.12
N SER A 144 21.99 3.53 10.46
CA SER A 144 22.27 3.11 9.08
C SER A 144 21.35 3.75 8.03
N PHE A 145 20.42 4.61 8.47
CA PHE A 145 19.51 5.27 7.56
C PHE A 145 20.20 6.48 6.88
N PRO A 146 20.06 6.68 5.56
CA PRO A 146 20.78 7.73 4.84
C PRO A 146 20.19 9.13 5.07
N VAL A 147 20.45 9.72 6.24
CA VAL A 147 19.96 11.06 6.61
C VAL A 147 20.86 12.21 6.14
N ASP A 148 22.09 11.93 5.79
CA ASP A 148 23.04 12.95 5.34
C ASP A 148 22.85 13.30 3.84
N PRO A 149 23.16 14.56 3.46
CA PRO A 149 23.15 14.93 2.05
C PRO A 149 24.06 14.03 1.23
N LYS A 150 23.52 13.50 0.14
CA LYS A 150 24.23 12.62 -0.78
C LYS A 150 24.89 13.38 -1.92
N ASN A 151 25.97 12.82 -2.46
CA ASN A 151 26.45 13.21 -3.77
C ASN A 151 25.54 12.61 -4.85
N TRP A 152 24.56 13.39 -5.29
CA TRP A 152 23.57 12.94 -6.27
C TRP A 152 24.18 12.47 -7.59
N GLY A 153 25.35 12.95 -7.99
CA GLY A 153 26.04 12.46 -9.17
C GLY A 153 26.47 11.00 -9.03
N SER A 154 27.00 10.60 -7.86
CA SER A 154 27.39 9.22 -7.60
C SER A 154 26.15 8.32 -7.38
N GLU A 155 25.12 8.81 -6.70
CA GLU A 155 23.86 8.06 -6.53
C GLU A 155 23.19 7.80 -7.89
N TRP A 156 23.13 8.79 -8.76
CA TRP A 156 22.58 8.63 -10.10
C TRP A 156 23.38 7.63 -10.94
N ALA A 157 24.71 7.68 -10.89
CA ALA A 157 25.55 6.72 -11.60
C ALA A 157 25.32 5.25 -11.17
N MET A 158 24.85 5.02 -9.93
CA MET A 158 24.43 3.69 -9.47
C MET A 158 23.02 3.32 -9.91
N LEU A 159 22.10 4.28 -9.97
CA LEU A 159 20.70 4.05 -10.34
C LEU A 159 20.49 3.90 -11.84
N GLU A 160 21.19 4.69 -12.66
CA GLU A 160 21.00 4.74 -14.11
C GLU A 160 21.11 3.36 -14.80
N PRO A 161 22.06 2.49 -14.47
CA PRO A 161 22.14 1.14 -15.05
C PRO A 161 20.99 0.20 -14.66
N ALA A 162 20.27 0.52 -13.57
CA ALA A 162 19.13 -0.24 -13.10
C ALA A 162 17.79 0.20 -13.75
N LEU A 163 17.78 1.34 -14.44
CA LEU A 163 16.59 1.80 -15.15
C LEU A 163 16.24 0.85 -16.29
N ARG A 164 14.95 0.57 -16.43
CA ARG A 164 14.41 -0.29 -17.48
C ARG A 164 13.59 0.54 -18.46
N PRO A 165 13.86 0.44 -19.77
CA PRO A 165 13.04 1.11 -20.76
C PRO A 165 11.65 0.50 -20.80
N GLY A 166 10.65 1.35 -21.03
CA GLY A 166 9.26 0.93 -21.15
C GLY A 166 8.36 2.10 -21.56
N THR A 167 7.14 1.77 -21.87
CA THR A 167 6.06 2.76 -22.03
C THR A 167 5.06 2.54 -20.90
N GLY A 168 4.57 3.61 -20.31
CA GLY A 168 3.63 3.49 -19.20
C GLY A 168 2.76 4.72 -19.08
N TYR A 169 1.67 4.58 -18.37
CA TYR A 169 0.74 5.65 -18.05
C TYR A 169 0.23 5.49 -16.61
N LEU A 170 -0.14 6.61 -16.04
CA LEU A 170 -0.73 6.66 -14.71
C LEU A 170 -2.24 6.37 -14.82
N VAL A 171 -2.76 5.63 -13.85
CA VAL A 171 -4.19 5.40 -13.65
C VAL A 171 -4.55 5.82 -12.22
N TYR A 172 -5.67 6.52 -12.06
CA TYR A 172 -6.10 7.01 -10.75
C TYR A 172 -7.60 7.31 -10.74
N ASP A 173 -8.17 7.42 -9.55
CA ASP A 173 -9.54 7.83 -9.35
C ASP A 173 -9.67 9.34 -9.49
N ASP A 174 -10.55 9.78 -10.38
CA ASP A 174 -10.79 11.19 -10.70
C ASP A 174 -11.49 11.92 -9.52
N VAL A 175 -11.06 13.13 -9.24
CA VAL A 175 -11.64 14.02 -8.21
C VAL A 175 -12.18 15.34 -8.80
N ALA A 176 -12.05 15.55 -10.11
CA ALA A 176 -12.40 16.82 -10.75
C ALA A 176 -13.92 17.08 -10.78
N SER A 177 -14.74 16.04 -10.76
CA SER A 177 -16.21 16.13 -10.79
C SER A 177 -16.83 16.54 -9.44
N GLY A 178 -16.04 16.69 -8.38
CA GLY A 178 -16.53 16.88 -7.00
C GLY A 178 -17.01 15.58 -6.36
N GLU A 179 -17.00 14.47 -7.09
CA GLU A 179 -17.20 13.10 -6.62
C GLU A 179 -15.90 12.31 -6.81
N ILE A 180 -15.69 11.29 -5.98
CA ILE A 180 -14.57 10.37 -6.19
C ILE A 180 -14.99 9.36 -7.26
N GLY A 181 -14.32 9.42 -8.40
CA GLY A 181 -14.48 8.45 -9.47
C GLY A 181 -14.00 7.06 -9.01
N GLN A 182 -14.70 6.00 -9.46
CA GLN A 182 -14.34 4.61 -9.14
C GLN A 182 -13.70 3.92 -10.34
N GLY A 183 -12.79 4.63 -11.03
CA GLY A 183 -12.15 4.17 -12.27
C GLY A 183 -11.13 3.06 -12.05
N MET A 184 -10.47 3.06 -10.90
CA MET A 184 -9.36 2.13 -10.60
C MET A 184 -9.78 0.66 -10.59
N LEU A 185 -10.92 0.31 -9.98
CA LEU A 185 -11.37 -1.09 -9.95
C LEU A 185 -11.59 -1.66 -11.35
N GLY A 186 -12.26 -0.89 -12.24
CA GLY A 186 -12.47 -1.29 -13.64
C GLY A 186 -11.16 -1.44 -14.41
N THR A 187 -10.22 -0.53 -14.18
CA THR A 187 -8.88 -0.58 -14.78
C THR A 187 -8.08 -1.79 -14.30
N MET A 188 -8.16 -2.12 -13.01
CA MET A 188 -7.49 -3.30 -12.46
C MET A 188 -8.07 -4.60 -13.02
N PHE A 189 -9.39 -4.71 -13.14
CA PHE A 189 -10.00 -5.88 -13.79
C PHE A 189 -9.58 -5.99 -15.25
N ALA A 190 -9.58 -4.89 -16.00
CA ALA A 190 -9.12 -4.90 -17.39
C ALA A 190 -7.64 -5.32 -17.51
N PHE A 191 -6.80 -4.86 -16.57
CA PHE A 191 -5.40 -5.27 -16.49
C PHE A 191 -5.25 -6.78 -16.21
N PHE A 192 -6.01 -7.35 -15.28
CA PHE A 192 -5.94 -8.78 -14.99
C PHE A 192 -6.51 -9.63 -16.13
N GLU A 193 -7.65 -9.25 -16.70
CA GLU A 193 -8.32 -10.01 -17.76
C GLU A 193 -7.55 -10.07 -19.07
N GLN A 194 -6.60 -9.16 -19.33
CA GLN A 194 -5.73 -9.23 -20.51
C GLN A 194 -4.71 -10.37 -20.46
N ALA A 195 -4.38 -10.91 -19.27
CA ALA A 195 -3.43 -12.00 -19.14
C ALA A 195 -3.84 -13.25 -19.95
N GLN A 196 -2.88 -13.83 -20.67
CA GLN A 196 -3.09 -15.00 -21.53
C GLN A 196 -2.33 -16.23 -21.03
N GLU A 197 -1.17 -16.05 -20.39
CA GLU A 197 -0.28 -17.13 -19.98
C GLU A 197 -0.06 -17.14 -18.46
N GLU A 198 0.33 -16.00 -17.85
CA GLU A 198 0.69 -15.90 -16.45
C GLU A 198 0.16 -14.60 -15.84
N LEU A 199 -0.38 -14.68 -14.63
CA LEU A 199 -0.75 -13.53 -13.82
C LEU A 199 -0.23 -13.68 -12.39
N LEU A 200 0.75 -12.85 -12.02
CA LEU A 200 1.25 -12.75 -10.66
C LEU A 200 0.62 -11.55 -9.99
N ILE A 201 0.08 -11.73 -8.79
CA ILE A 201 -0.51 -10.67 -7.97
C ILE A 201 0.12 -10.73 -6.58
N THR A 202 0.68 -9.62 -6.13
CA THR A 202 1.04 -9.42 -4.72
C THR A 202 0.21 -8.27 -4.18
N ASN A 203 -0.64 -8.57 -3.19
CA ASN A 203 -1.53 -7.56 -2.63
C ASN A 203 -1.75 -7.79 -1.13
N ALA A 204 -1.55 -6.72 -0.35
CA ALA A 204 -1.62 -6.78 1.10
C ALA A 204 -2.98 -7.29 1.62
N TYR A 205 -4.08 -6.87 0.96
CA TYR A 205 -5.45 -7.18 1.36
C TYR A 205 -6.25 -7.68 0.16
N ILE A 206 -6.84 -8.86 0.28
CA ILE A 206 -7.62 -9.49 -0.80
C ILE A 206 -8.99 -9.91 -0.29
N ILE A 207 -10.02 -9.21 -0.76
CA ILE A 207 -11.43 -9.55 -0.54
C ILE A 207 -12.11 -9.42 -1.91
N PRO A 208 -12.01 -10.46 -2.79
CA PRO A 208 -12.31 -10.32 -4.20
C PRO A 208 -13.80 -10.05 -4.51
N GLY A 209 -14.70 -10.39 -3.59
CA GLY A 209 -16.12 -10.36 -3.88
C GLY A 209 -16.52 -11.33 -5.01
N GLU A 210 -17.79 -11.36 -5.41
CA GLU A 210 -18.21 -12.20 -6.52
C GLU A 210 -17.60 -11.78 -7.88
N PRO A 211 -17.49 -10.46 -8.21
CA PRO A 211 -16.86 -10.06 -9.47
C PRO A 211 -15.40 -10.51 -9.60
N GLY A 212 -14.63 -10.42 -8.54
CA GLY A 212 -13.23 -10.90 -8.52
C GLY A 212 -13.15 -12.43 -8.63
N MET A 213 -14.05 -13.15 -7.98
CA MET A 213 -14.13 -14.63 -8.12
C MET A 213 -14.48 -15.04 -9.54
N ASP A 214 -15.47 -14.38 -10.17
CA ASP A 214 -15.85 -14.65 -11.54
C ASP A 214 -14.69 -14.39 -12.52
N MET A 215 -13.90 -13.34 -12.27
CA MET A 215 -12.70 -13.04 -13.04
C MET A 215 -11.65 -14.15 -12.91
N LEU A 216 -11.32 -14.55 -11.68
CA LEU A 216 -10.36 -15.64 -11.44
C LEU A 216 -10.81 -16.95 -12.09
N GLN A 217 -12.11 -17.27 -12.03
CA GLN A 217 -12.68 -18.43 -12.69
C GLN A 217 -12.49 -18.39 -14.20
N ARG A 218 -12.82 -17.25 -14.86
CA ARG A 218 -12.64 -17.08 -16.31
C ARG A 218 -11.16 -17.20 -16.73
N LEU A 219 -10.25 -16.62 -15.95
CA LEU A 219 -8.82 -16.72 -16.23
C LEU A 219 -8.32 -18.16 -16.09
N GLY A 220 -8.74 -18.88 -15.03
CA GLY A 220 -8.40 -20.29 -14.83
C GLY A 220 -8.95 -21.18 -15.95
N GLU A 221 -10.18 -20.96 -16.40
CA GLU A 221 -10.79 -21.68 -17.53
C GLU A 221 -10.06 -21.45 -18.86
N ARG A 222 -9.40 -20.29 -19.01
CA ARG A 222 -8.51 -20.01 -20.15
C ARG A 222 -7.13 -20.66 -20.01
N GLY A 223 -6.81 -21.25 -18.87
CA GLY A 223 -5.52 -21.90 -18.61
C GLY A 223 -4.42 -20.93 -18.18
N VAL A 224 -4.76 -19.72 -17.72
CA VAL A 224 -3.77 -18.77 -17.18
C VAL A 224 -3.22 -19.29 -15.86
N ASP A 225 -1.88 -19.31 -15.70
CA ASP A 225 -1.21 -19.60 -14.43
C ASP A 225 -1.33 -18.40 -13.49
N ILE A 226 -2.25 -18.48 -12.54
CA ILE A 226 -2.52 -17.38 -11.60
C ILE A 226 -1.86 -17.69 -10.27
N ARG A 227 -1.03 -16.75 -9.78
CA ARG A 227 -0.41 -16.83 -8.45
C ARG A 227 -0.67 -15.57 -7.67
N ILE A 228 -1.16 -15.74 -6.44
CA ILE A 228 -1.53 -14.64 -5.55
C ILE A 228 -0.76 -14.76 -4.25
N LEU A 229 -0.04 -13.70 -3.85
CA LEU A 229 0.55 -13.54 -2.52
C LEU A 229 -0.20 -12.48 -1.74
N THR A 230 -0.60 -12.82 -0.51
CA THR A 230 -1.23 -11.89 0.44
C THR A 230 -0.71 -12.11 1.86
N ASN A 231 -1.23 -11.37 2.85
CA ASN A 231 -0.89 -11.59 4.24
C ASN A 231 -1.54 -12.87 4.80
N SER A 232 -0.78 -13.64 5.58
CA SER A 232 -1.35 -14.59 6.53
C SER A 232 -1.96 -13.87 7.74
N LEU A 233 -2.72 -14.54 8.58
CA LEU A 233 -3.11 -13.95 9.86
C LEU A 233 -1.88 -13.56 10.70
N ALA A 234 -0.78 -14.32 10.59
CA ALA A 234 0.45 -14.05 11.34
C ALA A 234 1.17 -12.79 10.87
N SER A 235 1.22 -12.49 9.57
CA SER A 235 1.88 -11.30 9.02
C SER A 235 0.97 -10.06 9.00
N HIS A 236 -0.32 -10.23 9.28
CA HIS A 236 -1.31 -9.17 9.17
C HIS A 236 -1.19 -8.11 10.28
N ASP A 237 -1.21 -6.84 9.91
CA ASP A 237 -1.29 -5.68 10.81
C ASP A 237 -2.74 -5.38 11.24
N VAL A 238 -3.73 -5.67 10.36
CA VAL A 238 -5.17 -5.47 10.58
C VAL A 238 -5.92 -6.81 10.59
N PRO A 239 -6.05 -7.52 11.75
CA PRO A 239 -6.72 -8.82 11.84
C PRO A 239 -8.17 -8.81 11.32
N ALA A 240 -8.82 -7.65 11.33
CA ALA A 240 -10.16 -7.48 10.79
C ALA A 240 -10.27 -7.81 9.30
N VAL A 241 -9.29 -7.37 8.49
CA VAL A 241 -9.25 -7.68 7.05
C VAL A 241 -9.09 -9.18 6.83
N ASN A 242 -8.22 -9.84 7.60
CA ASN A 242 -8.07 -11.30 7.52
C ASN A 242 -9.39 -12.05 7.78
N SER A 243 -10.22 -11.56 8.73
CA SER A 243 -11.49 -12.20 9.04
C SER A 243 -12.48 -12.19 7.87
N HIS A 244 -12.38 -11.18 6.99
CA HIS A 244 -13.19 -11.06 5.78
C HIS A 244 -12.56 -11.76 4.57
N TYR A 245 -11.24 -11.95 4.57
CA TYR A 245 -10.51 -12.73 3.56
C TYR A 245 -10.68 -14.24 3.74
N GLU A 246 -10.68 -14.74 4.98
CA GLU A 246 -10.77 -16.19 5.31
C GLU A 246 -11.79 -16.99 4.46
N PRO A 247 -13.03 -16.52 4.26
CA PRO A 247 -14.04 -17.30 3.52
C PRO A 247 -13.71 -17.47 2.03
N TRP A 248 -12.80 -16.66 1.48
CA TRP A 248 -12.45 -16.68 0.07
C TRP A 248 -11.32 -17.66 -0.27
N ARG A 249 -10.49 -18.07 0.70
CA ARG A 249 -9.32 -18.93 0.47
C ARG A 249 -9.65 -20.18 -0.35
N GLN A 250 -10.61 -20.97 0.11
CA GLN A 250 -11.01 -22.22 -0.56
C GLN A 250 -11.56 -21.94 -1.97
N ARG A 251 -12.37 -20.91 -2.12
CA ARG A 251 -12.95 -20.53 -3.42
C ARG A 251 -11.87 -20.08 -4.40
N ILE A 252 -10.90 -19.29 -3.96
CA ILE A 252 -9.75 -18.84 -4.78
C ILE A 252 -8.98 -20.07 -5.27
N ILE A 253 -8.63 -21.00 -4.40
CA ILE A 253 -7.90 -22.22 -4.78
C ILE A 253 -8.69 -23.06 -5.78
N GLN A 254 -10.01 -23.14 -5.62
CA GLN A 254 -10.90 -23.92 -6.50
C GLN A 254 -10.99 -23.38 -7.93
N THR A 255 -10.60 -22.12 -8.19
CA THR A 255 -10.46 -21.58 -9.55
C THR A 255 -9.20 -22.07 -10.28
N GLY A 256 -8.33 -22.82 -9.61
CA GLY A 256 -7.00 -23.19 -10.09
C GLY A 256 -5.90 -22.21 -9.71
N THR A 257 -6.24 -21.14 -8.99
CA THR A 257 -5.27 -20.12 -8.54
C THR A 257 -4.34 -20.70 -7.46
N HIS A 258 -3.04 -20.48 -7.61
CA HIS A 258 -2.03 -20.77 -6.60
C HIS A 258 -2.02 -19.65 -5.56
N LEU A 259 -2.41 -19.97 -4.33
CA LEU A 259 -2.53 -19.01 -3.23
C LEU A 259 -1.34 -19.13 -2.28
N TYR A 260 -0.73 -18.00 -1.97
CA TYR A 260 0.39 -17.88 -1.04
C TYR A 260 0.06 -16.84 0.04
N GLU A 261 0.47 -17.13 1.28
CA GLU A 261 0.30 -16.23 2.41
C GLU A 261 1.66 -15.94 3.06
N MET A 262 2.03 -14.65 3.17
CA MET A 262 3.31 -14.22 3.74
C MET A 262 3.52 -14.78 5.15
N ARG A 263 4.72 -15.28 5.43
CA ARG A 263 5.15 -15.65 6.78
C ARG A 263 5.46 -14.41 7.60
N ALA A 264 5.17 -14.45 8.89
CA ALA A 264 5.55 -13.36 9.82
C ALA A 264 7.08 -13.32 10.08
N ASP A 265 7.72 -14.49 9.95
CA ASP A 265 9.17 -14.73 10.11
C ASP A 265 9.87 -14.96 8.77
N ALA A 266 9.35 -14.38 7.68
CA ALA A 266 9.91 -14.51 6.34
C ALA A 266 11.37 -14.01 6.27
N GLU A 267 12.22 -14.71 5.52
CA GLU A 267 13.66 -14.32 5.35
C GLU A 267 13.84 -12.92 4.76
N ILE A 268 12.85 -12.45 3.99
CA ILE A 268 12.83 -11.10 3.43
C ILE A 268 12.88 -10.01 4.51
N GLN A 269 12.56 -10.32 5.77
CA GLN A 269 12.68 -9.37 6.88
C GLN A 269 14.09 -8.76 6.96
N SER A 270 15.13 -9.54 6.64
CA SER A 270 16.52 -9.07 6.61
C SER A 270 16.80 -7.98 5.57
N ILE A 271 15.94 -7.85 4.55
CA ILE A 271 16.00 -6.80 3.51
C ILE A 271 15.11 -5.61 3.89
N VAL A 272 14.03 -5.87 4.61
CA VAL A 272 13.04 -4.87 5.00
C VAL A 272 13.53 -4.05 6.20
N ASP A 273 14.13 -4.70 7.19
CA ASP A 273 14.63 -4.03 8.39
C ASP A 273 15.94 -3.27 8.10
N VAL A 274 16.04 -2.03 8.58
CA VAL A 274 17.26 -1.22 8.48
C VAL A 274 18.05 -1.36 9.77
N PRO A 275 19.27 -1.94 9.74
CA PRO A 275 20.08 -2.09 10.96
C PRO A 275 20.34 -0.75 11.66
N PRO A 276 20.33 -0.72 13.01
CA PRO A 276 20.28 -1.84 13.95
C PRO A 276 18.87 -2.30 14.32
N VAL A 277 17.83 -1.83 13.62
CA VAL A 277 16.45 -2.23 13.88
C VAL A 277 16.22 -3.69 13.45
N SER A 278 15.47 -4.42 14.26
CA SER A 278 14.96 -5.75 13.94
C SER A 278 13.51 -5.82 14.41
N GLY A 279 12.58 -5.83 13.48
CA GLY A 279 11.15 -5.97 13.75
C GLY A 279 10.83 -7.37 14.29
N LYS A 280 9.78 -7.49 15.10
CA LYS A 280 9.31 -8.79 15.61
C LYS A 280 8.67 -9.64 14.53
N PHE A 281 8.21 -9.02 13.44
CA PHE A 281 7.65 -9.69 12.27
C PHE A 281 7.67 -8.75 11.07
N VAL A 282 7.56 -9.34 9.88
CA VAL A 282 7.34 -8.62 8.63
C VAL A 282 5.88 -8.77 8.17
N GLY A 283 5.30 -7.68 7.69
CA GLY A 283 3.99 -7.65 7.06
C GLY A 283 4.09 -7.28 5.58
N LEU A 284 3.18 -7.79 4.77
CA LEU A 284 3.08 -7.42 3.36
C LEU A 284 2.23 -6.15 3.22
N HIS A 285 2.73 -5.15 2.47
CA HIS A 285 1.96 -3.96 2.12
C HIS A 285 2.00 -3.65 0.61
N THR A 286 2.70 -4.44 -0.17
CA THR A 286 2.82 -4.35 -1.63
C THR A 286 1.46 -4.45 -2.34
N LYS A 287 1.29 -3.68 -3.42
CA LYS A 287 0.19 -3.76 -4.36
C LYS A 287 0.77 -3.70 -5.78
N ALA A 288 1.10 -4.87 -6.30
CA ALA A 288 1.76 -5.02 -7.59
C ALA A 288 1.25 -6.24 -8.34
N ALA A 289 1.32 -6.21 -9.66
CA ALA A 289 1.02 -7.36 -10.51
C ALA A 289 1.91 -7.39 -11.75
N VAL A 290 2.15 -8.60 -12.25
CA VAL A 290 2.81 -8.85 -13.53
C VAL A 290 1.90 -9.74 -14.37
N ALA A 291 1.63 -9.32 -15.62
CA ALA A 291 0.90 -10.10 -16.59
C ALA A 291 1.80 -10.48 -17.76
N ASP A 292 1.82 -11.78 -18.10
CA ASP A 292 2.53 -12.38 -19.24
C ASP A 292 4.03 -12.01 -19.35
N GLY A 293 4.69 -11.76 -18.20
CA GLY A 293 6.10 -11.35 -18.15
C GLY A 293 6.39 -10.04 -18.91
N ARG A 294 5.39 -9.20 -19.14
CA ARG A 294 5.51 -7.99 -19.94
C ARG A 294 4.88 -6.76 -19.30
N TYR A 295 3.67 -6.88 -18.81
CA TYR A 295 2.92 -5.76 -18.25
C TYR A 295 3.05 -5.75 -16.74
N VAL A 296 3.35 -4.58 -16.19
CA VAL A 296 3.51 -4.35 -14.76
C VAL A 296 2.44 -3.40 -14.29
N PHE A 297 1.79 -3.72 -13.18
CA PHE A 297 1.06 -2.76 -12.36
C PHE A 297 1.79 -2.57 -11.03
N ILE A 298 1.92 -1.32 -10.59
CA ILE A 298 2.37 -0.95 -9.24
C ILE A 298 1.56 0.25 -8.76
N GLY A 299 1.05 0.22 -7.52
CA GLY A 299 0.22 1.32 -7.04
C GLY A 299 -0.22 1.21 -5.59
N SER A 300 -1.28 1.94 -5.26
CA SER A 300 -1.80 2.04 -3.90
C SER A 300 -2.99 1.11 -3.62
N MET A 301 -3.68 0.61 -4.67
CA MET A 301 -4.97 -0.06 -4.56
C MET A 301 -4.88 -1.44 -3.94
N ASN A 302 -5.51 -1.63 -2.77
CA ASN A 302 -5.82 -2.96 -2.27
C ASN A 302 -6.99 -3.60 -3.04
N LEU A 303 -7.00 -4.91 -3.08
CA LEU A 303 -8.12 -5.67 -3.67
C LEU A 303 -9.20 -5.93 -2.60
N ASP A 304 -9.75 -4.85 -2.06
CA ASP A 304 -10.78 -4.87 -1.03
C ASP A 304 -11.91 -3.85 -1.32
N PRO A 305 -13.09 -3.98 -0.70
CA PRO A 305 -14.24 -3.10 -0.97
C PRO A 305 -13.97 -1.63 -0.65
N ARG A 306 -13.11 -1.32 0.31
CA ARG A 306 -12.81 0.06 0.69
C ARG A 306 -11.99 0.77 -0.37
N SER A 307 -10.94 0.13 -0.87
CA SER A 307 -10.14 0.65 -1.99
C SER A 307 -10.95 0.71 -3.28
N ALA A 308 -11.86 -0.25 -3.47
CA ALA A 308 -12.70 -0.31 -4.67
C ALA A 308 -13.76 0.78 -4.76
N ALA A 309 -14.27 1.32 -3.63
CA ALA A 309 -15.49 2.13 -3.63
C ALA A 309 -15.44 3.40 -2.74
N ILE A 310 -14.44 3.57 -1.90
CA ILE A 310 -14.47 4.64 -0.88
C ILE A 310 -13.26 5.57 -0.97
N ASN A 311 -12.06 5.00 -1.13
CA ASN A 311 -10.83 5.78 -1.21
C ASN A 311 -10.56 6.24 -2.64
N THR A 312 -9.68 7.25 -2.80
CA THR A 312 -8.99 7.43 -4.07
C THR A 312 -7.79 6.50 -4.10
N GLU A 313 -7.53 5.93 -5.25
CA GLU A 313 -6.41 5.03 -5.49
C GLU A 313 -5.69 5.43 -6.78
N MET A 314 -4.43 5.04 -6.88
CA MET A 314 -3.61 5.29 -8.05
C MET A 314 -2.67 4.13 -8.36
N GLY A 315 -2.12 4.12 -9.57
CA GLY A 315 -1.05 3.21 -9.95
C GLY A 315 -0.49 3.52 -11.33
N ALA A 316 0.60 2.85 -11.67
CA ALA A 316 1.18 2.88 -13.00
C ALA A 316 0.97 1.53 -13.68
N ILE A 317 0.56 1.57 -14.95
CA ILE A 317 0.60 0.42 -15.86
C ILE A 317 1.74 0.63 -16.83
N ILE A 318 2.67 -0.32 -16.88
CA ILE A 318 3.94 -0.19 -17.61
C ILE A 318 4.13 -1.40 -18.51
N ASP A 319 4.30 -1.17 -19.81
CA ASP A 319 4.74 -2.17 -20.78
C ASP A 319 6.26 -2.15 -20.85
N SER A 320 6.90 -3.09 -20.15
CA SER A 320 8.35 -3.25 -20.11
C SER A 320 8.71 -4.70 -19.73
N PRO A 321 9.08 -5.55 -20.69
CA PRO A 321 9.48 -6.92 -20.40
C PRO A 321 10.66 -7.02 -19.43
N MET A 322 11.57 -6.05 -19.45
CA MET A 322 12.73 -6.05 -18.54
C MET A 322 12.30 -5.73 -17.09
N LEU A 323 11.44 -4.73 -16.89
CA LEU A 323 10.90 -4.42 -15.56
C LEU A 323 10.00 -5.54 -15.06
N ALA A 324 9.20 -6.13 -15.95
CA ALA A 324 8.35 -7.26 -15.61
C ALA A 324 9.16 -8.48 -15.18
N ALA A 325 10.30 -8.76 -15.82
CA ALA A 325 11.21 -9.84 -15.41
C ALA A 325 11.79 -9.57 -14.01
N ASP A 326 12.32 -8.35 -13.77
CA ASP A 326 12.87 -7.98 -12.47
C ASP A 326 11.79 -8.09 -11.35
N LEU A 327 10.59 -7.59 -11.60
CA LEU A 327 9.50 -7.65 -10.63
C LEU A 327 8.99 -9.09 -10.41
N ARG A 328 8.91 -9.88 -11.49
CA ARG A 328 8.55 -11.30 -11.43
C ARG A 328 9.50 -12.09 -10.53
N ASP A 329 10.81 -11.86 -10.66
CA ASP A 329 11.81 -12.52 -9.82
C ASP A 329 11.62 -12.16 -8.33
N VAL A 330 11.34 -10.89 -8.02
CA VAL A 330 10.99 -10.44 -6.67
C VAL A 330 9.74 -11.15 -6.16
N MET A 331 8.66 -11.17 -6.94
CA MET A 331 7.40 -11.78 -6.53
C MET A 331 7.52 -13.29 -6.32
N LEU A 332 8.27 -14.00 -7.17
CA LEU A 332 8.49 -15.45 -7.02
C LEU A 332 9.38 -15.77 -5.81
N ARG A 333 10.40 -14.95 -5.53
CA ARG A 333 11.16 -15.05 -4.28
C ARG A 333 10.26 -14.90 -3.06
N ASP A 334 9.36 -13.92 -3.08
CA ASP A 334 8.45 -13.63 -1.97
C ASP A 334 7.39 -14.74 -1.78
N MET A 335 7.10 -15.50 -2.84
CA MET A 335 6.22 -16.68 -2.83
C MET A 335 6.96 -17.99 -2.47
N SER A 336 8.30 -17.95 -2.30
CA SER A 336 9.06 -19.14 -1.91
C SER A 336 8.71 -19.61 -0.49
N GLY A 337 9.00 -20.89 -0.18
CA GLY A 337 8.69 -21.47 1.12
C GLY A 337 9.41 -20.83 2.30
N GLU A 338 10.51 -20.12 2.06
CA GLU A 338 11.24 -19.34 3.06
C GLU A 338 10.47 -18.05 3.45
N ASN A 339 9.63 -17.54 2.55
CA ASN A 339 8.94 -16.26 2.72
C ASN A 339 7.41 -16.40 2.86
N ALA A 340 6.83 -17.47 2.31
CA ALA A 340 5.38 -17.63 2.27
C ALA A 340 4.95 -19.09 2.54
N TRP A 341 3.71 -19.22 2.96
CA TRP A 341 2.97 -20.47 3.00
C TRP A 341 2.22 -20.65 1.69
N GLN A 342 2.42 -21.77 1.00
CA GLN A 342 1.50 -22.17 -0.05
C GLN A 342 0.23 -22.73 0.59
N VAL A 343 -0.93 -22.19 0.22
CA VAL A 343 -2.24 -22.63 0.74
C VAL A 343 -2.87 -23.59 -0.26
N THR A 344 -3.17 -24.79 0.18
CA THR A 344 -3.75 -25.85 -0.66
C THR A 344 -4.94 -26.52 0.03
N LEU A 345 -5.61 -27.41 -0.69
CA LEU A 345 -6.65 -28.28 -0.14
C LEU A 345 -6.15 -29.73 -0.07
N ASP A 346 -6.43 -30.41 1.05
CA ASP A 346 -6.21 -31.87 1.18
C ASP A 346 -7.26 -32.67 0.39
N ASP A 347 -7.13 -33.98 0.39
CA ASP A 347 -8.09 -34.91 -0.27
C ASP A 347 -9.54 -34.84 0.27
N ARG A 348 -9.71 -34.20 1.43
CA ARG A 348 -11.01 -33.93 2.06
C ARG A 348 -11.49 -32.50 1.92
N SER A 349 -10.82 -31.72 1.08
CA SER A 349 -11.07 -30.28 0.88
C SER A 349 -10.86 -29.40 2.12
N HIS A 350 -9.99 -29.81 3.06
CA HIS A 350 -9.56 -28.96 4.16
C HIS A 350 -8.31 -28.16 3.76
N LEU A 351 -8.23 -26.93 4.25
CA LEU A 351 -7.08 -26.04 4.01
C LEU A 351 -5.81 -26.58 4.70
N GLN A 352 -4.71 -26.52 3.96
CA GLN A 352 -3.35 -26.78 4.42
C GLN A 352 -2.42 -25.63 4.05
N TRP A 353 -1.47 -25.34 4.91
CA TRP A 353 -0.42 -24.34 4.71
C TRP A 353 0.92 -25.06 4.72
N THR A 354 1.64 -25.00 3.61
CA THR A 354 2.96 -25.62 3.45
C THR A 354 4.02 -24.58 3.17
N ASN A 355 5.13 -24.62 3.88
CA ASN A 355 6.32 -23.84 3.64
C ASN A 355 7.54 -24.74 3.37
N ALA A 356 8.77 -24.20 3.41
CA ALA A 356 9.99 -24.98 3.20
C ALA A 356 10.20 -26.06 4.28
N ASP A 357 9.70 -25.87 5.50
CA ASP A 357 10.03 -26.66 6.67
C ASP A 357 8.91 -27.62 7.09
N GLU A 358 7.64 -27.23 6.92
CA GLU A 358 6.50 -27.97 7.50
C GLU A 358 5.19 -27.76 6.71
N THR A 359 4.22 -28.62 7.03
CA THR A 359 2.81 -28.48 6.62
C THR A 359 1.93 -28.43 7.85
N VAL A 360 1.08 -27.42 7.97
CA VAL A 360 0.12 -27.27 9.07
C VAL A 360 -1.32 -27.21 8.55
N THR A 361 -2.29 -27.65 9.37
CA THR A 361 -3.73 -27.71 9.04
C THR A 361 -4.55 -26.61 9.71
N SER A 362 -3.89 -25.66 10.37
CA SER A 362 -4.51 -24.50 10.97
C SER A 362 -3.80 -23.24 10.51
N GLN A 363 -4.55 -22.16 10.27
CA GLN A 363 -3.94 -20.92 9.77
C GLN A 363 -2.83 -20.43 10.72
N PRO A 364 -1.67 -20.04 10.15
CA PRO A 364 -0.54 -19.49 10.90
C PRO A 364 -0.94 -18.22 11.66
N LYS A 365 -0.52 -18.12 12.95
CA LYS A 365 -0.83 -16.99 13.83
C LYS A 365 0.30 -16.71 14.80
N ARG A 366 0.47 -15.44 15.22
CA ARG A 366 1.49 -15.03 16.19
C ARG A 366 1.09 -15.30 17.64
N GLY A 367 -0.18 -15.48 17.95
CA GLY A 367 -0.64 -15.77 19.31
C GLY A 367 -2.15 -15.85 19.44
N PHE A 368 -2.59 -16.24 20.66
CA PHE A 368 -4.00 -16.49 20.95
C PHE A 368 -4.88 -15.23 20.84
N LEU A 369 -4.34 -14.07 21.25
CA LEU A 369 -5.08 -12.80 21.19
C LEU A 369 -5.47 -12.41 19.75
N GLN A 370 -4.59 -12.68 18.79
CA GLN A 370 -4.86 -12.42 17.38
C GLN A 370 -6.05 -13.27 16.86
N SER A 371 -6.16 -14.51 17.32
CA SER A 371 -7.31 -15.36 16.98
C SER A 371 -8.62 -14.81 17.55
N ILE A 372 -8.62 -14.29 18.78
CA ILE A 372 -9.80 -13.67 19.38
C ILE A 372 -10.22 -12.44 18.57
N MET A 373 -9.28 -11.56 18.25
CA MET A 373 -9.57 -10.36 17.46
C MET A 373 -10.13 -10.73 16.08
N ASN A 374 -9.54 -11.72 15.41
CA ASN A 374 -10.04 -12.20 14.12
C ASN A 374 -11.51 -12.68 14.19
N VAL A 375 -11.91 -13.34 15.27
CA VAL A 375 -13.30 -13.78 15.46
C VAL A 375 -14.23 -12.60 15.78
N VAL A 376 -13.80 -11.68 16.64
CA VAL A 376 -14.61 -10.51 17.02
C VAL A 376 -14.90 -9.62 15.80
N PHE A 377 -13.93 -9.45 14.90
CA PHE A 377 -14.09 -8.60 13.71
C PHE A 377 -14.99 -9.21 12.61
N LYS A 378 -15.36 -10.50 12.68
CA LYS A 378 -16.34 -11.09 11.74
C LYS A 378 -17.73 -10.44 11.77
N VAL A 379 -18.05 -9.72 12.86
CA VAL A 379 -19.33 -9.00 12.98
C VAL A 379 -19.28 -7.54 12.47
N VAL A 380 -18.11 -7.02 12.10
CA VAL A 380 -17.98 -5.68 11.52
C VAL A 380 -18.37 -5.75 10.05
N PRO A 381 -19.17 -4.78 9.54
CA PRO A 381 -19.57 -4.76 8.14
C PRO A 381 -18.38 -4.73 7.17
N ARG A 382 -18.46 -5.49 6.07
CA ARG A 382 -17.38 -5.63 5.08
C ARG A 382 -17.02 -4.32 4.37
N GLU A 383 -18.00 -3.44 4.22
CA GLU A 383 -17.86 -2.14 3.57
C GLU A 383 -16.96 -1.17 4.35
N GLN A 384 -16.51 -1.56 5.53
CA GLN A 384 -15.58 -0.75 6.35
C GLN A 384 -14.11 -1.11 6.10
N PHE A 385 -13.87 -2.20 5.35
CA PHE A 385 -12.54 -2.75 5.05
C PHE A 385 -12.28 -2.83 3.56
#